data_7d4997b31a8e8d5e5360b8725d159967
#
_entry.id   7d4997b31a8e8d5e5360b8725d159967
#
_cell.length_a   1.000
_cell.length_b   1.000
_cell.length_c   1.000
_cell.angle_alpha   90.00
_cell.angle_beta   90.00
_cell.angle_gamma   90.00
#
_symmetry.space_group_name_H-M   'P 1'
#
loop_
_entity.id
_entity.type
_entity.pdbx_description
1 polymer ?
#
loop_
_entity_poly.entity_id
_entity_poly.type
_entity_poly.pdbx_seq_one_letter_code
_entity_poly.pdbx_strand_id
1 'polypeptide(L)'
;TDTDAPRLAAIGDEGVLALVGDSTNAMVEGRTGSESDAKAGLTAAIADATGRVAITCFASNVARIDSICKAAKANGRSVAIVGRALNRAISAAREVGYLADLPDLVPEGDVDLLPRDSIVIVCTGTQGEPRAAMARIAAAAHESISLETGDTVIYSSRQIPGNENAIARVQDMLIRRKIHLVTDQDAPVHVSGHPSRGEMIEMYGLIRPKIAIPVHGTARHLLAHAALADSCQVSQTILPDNGVVIRLNGDRAGIIDHVHTGALTAEKGNIIELQADMMRARRRMLWNGVVTASVILNKSGALCTVPSIAQSGLGDAAAGSDYVSAASIAVEDAIEILGKTARRNDASVEDVVSQAVRRVARSMFGLRPIAQVHIMRVGEEDLRA
;
A
#
# COMPACT_ATOMS: atom_id res chain seq x y z
N THR A 1 -2.09 -8.76 29.32
CA THR A 1 -1.72 -7.96 30.52
C THR A 1 -2.31 -6.59 30.36
N ASP A 2 -2.93 -6.11 31.42
CA ASP A 2 -3.48 -4.75 31.47
C ASP A 2 -2.37 -3.70 31.47
N THR A 3 -2.70 -2.49 31.04
CA THR A 3 -1.78 -1.35 31.11
C THR A 3 -1.42 -1.05 32.57
N ASP A 4 -0.13 -0.93 32.88
CA ASP A 4 0.34 -0.60 34.22
C ASP A 4 0.15 0.91 34.48
N ALA A 5 -1.10 1.31 34.72
CA ALA A 5 -1.48 2.69 34.98
C ALA A 5 -0.78 3.29 36.23
N PRO A 6 -0.61 2.55 37.35
CA PRO A 6 0.16 3.04 38.48
C PRO A 6 1.60 3.40 38.13
N ARG A 7 2.27 2.57 37.33
CA ARG A 7 3.64 2.85 36.90
C ARG A 7 3.73 4.04 35.97
N LEU A 8 2.76 4.19 35.04
CA LEU A 8 2.68 5.36 34.16
C LEU A 8 2.43 6.65 34.94
N ALA A 9 1.55 6.61 35.93
CA ALA A 9 1.32 7.76 36.82
C ALA A 9 2.58 8.16 37.62
N ALA A 10 3.32 7.17 38.13
CA ALA A 10 4.59 7.41 38.82
C ALA A 10 5.62 8.07 37.92
N ILE A 11 5.74 7.60 36.64
CA ILE A 11 6.60 8.23 35.63
C ILE A 11 6.15 9.68 35.37
N GLY A 12 4.84 9.92 35.30
CA GLY A 12 4.29 11.27 35.19
C GLY A 12 4.64 12.16 36.37
N ASP A 13 4.70 11.64 37.61
CA ASP A 13 5.11 12.35 38.82
C ASP A 13 6.61 12.66 38.83
N GLU A 14 7.45 11.78 38.28
CA GLU A 14 8.88 12.03 38.05
C GLU A 14 9.12 13.17 37.05
N GLY A 15 8.15 13.42 36.17
CA GLY A 15 8.16 14.44 35.11
C GLY A 15 8.58 13.92 33.77
N VAL A 16 7.70 14.11 32.79
CA VAL A 16 7.93 13.68 31.39
C VAL A 16 8.14 14.88 30.49
N LEU A 17 9.28 14.94 29.83
CA LEU A 17 9.61 16.02 28.90
C LEU A 17 8.74 15.97 27.65
N ALA A 18 8.67 14.81 26.96
CA ALA A 18 7.94 14.66 25.73
C ALA A 18 7.25 13.29 25.64
N LEU A 19 6.04 13.26 25.09
CA LEU A 19 5.32 12.06 24.67
C LEU A 19 5.26 12.00 23.14
N VAL A 20 5.86 10.97 22.56
CA VAL A 20 5.73 10.64 21.15
C VAL A 20 4.59 9.63 21.02
N GLY A 21 3.47 10.06 20.44
CA GLY A 21 2.22 9.30 20.48
C GLY A 21 1.69 8.93 19.10
N ASP A 22 1.11 7.72 18.99
CA ASP A 22 0.39 7.25 17.81
C ASP A 22 -0.87 8.08 17.55
N SER A 23 -1.11 8.47 16.30
CA SER A 23 -2.23 9.32 15.91
C SER A 23 -3.29 8.62 15.06
N THR A 24 -3.12 7.33 14.75
CA THR A 24 -3.96 6.61 13.78
C THR A 24 -5.45 6.72 14.07
N ASN A 25 -5.85 6.57 15.32
CA ASN A 25 -7.24 6.66 15.77
C ASN A 25 -7.56 7.97 16.51
N ALA A 26 -6.78 9.02 16.34
CA ALA A 26 -7.02 10.32 16.99
C ALA A 26 -8.39 10.96 16.68
N MET A 27 -9.06 10.49 15.63
CA MET A 27 -10.39 10.92 15.20
C MET A 27 -11.51 9.96 15.63
N VAL A 28 -11.16 8.84 16.28
CA VAL A 28 -12.13 7.82 16.73
C VAL A 28 -12.49 8.08 18.19
N GLU A 29 -13.75 8.37 18.45
CA GLU A 29 -14.26 8.61 19.81
C GLU A 29 -14.30 7.32 20.64
N GLY A 30 -14.31 7.48 21.97
CA GLY A 30 -14.42 6.37 22.91
C GLY A 30 -13.10 5.64 23.14
N ARG A 31 -13.20 4.34 23.36
CA ARG A 31 -12.07 3.45 23.67
C ARG A 31 -12.01 2.32 22.63
N THR A 32 -10.81 1.89 22.33
CA THR A 32 -10.57 0.66 21.58
C THR A 32 -10.87 -0.54 22.49
N GLY A 33 -11.53 -1.55 21.98
CA GLY A 33 -11.79 -2.78 22.75
C GLY A 33 -10.50 -3.53 23.11
N SER A 34 -10.62 -4.52 23.98
CA SER A 34 -9.51 -5.34 24.43
C SER A 34 -9.35 -6.60 23.55
N GLU A 35 -8.17 -7.24 23.62
CA GLU A 35 -7.97 -8.56 23.00
C GLU A 35 -8.92 -9.63 23.62
N SER A 36 -9.36 -9.43 24.85
CA SER A 36 -10.38 -10.27 25.49
C SER A 36 -11.74 -10.17 24.80
N ASP A 37 -12.13 -8.98 24.34
CA ASP A 37 -13.37 -8.79 23.58
C ASP A 37 -13.28 -9.49 22.22
N ALA A 38 -12.16 -9.34 21.52
CA ALA A 38 -11.92 -10.05 20.27
C ALA A 38 -11.94 -11.58 20.46
N LYS A 39 -11.35 -12.09 21.55
CA LYS A 39 -11.39 -13.50 21.89
C LYS A 39 -12.82 -13.98 22.12
N ALA A 40 -13.64 -13.23 22.85
CA ALA A 40 -15.05 -13.57 23.09
C ALA A 40 -15.83 -13.60 21.78
N GLY A 41 -15.66 -12.59 20.92
CA GLY A 41 -16.29 -12.53 19.60
C GLY A 41 -15.86 -13.68 18.68
N LEU A 42 -14.57 -14.01 18.65
CA LEU A 42 -14.05 -15.16 17.91
C LEU A 42 -14.62 -16.47 18.44
N THR A 43 -14.76 -16.63 19.77
CA THR A 43 -15.34 -17.82 20.37
C THR A 43 -16.80 -18.01 19.93
N ALA A 44 -17.59 -16.93 19.93
CA ALA A 44 -18.98 -16.96 19.47
C ALA A 44 -19.07 -17.26 17.96
N ALA A 45 -18.27 -16.55 17.13
CA ALA A 45 -18.29 -16.75 15.69
C ALA A 45 -17.86 -18.18 15.27
N ILE A 46 -16.95 -18.81 16.02
CA ILE A 46 -16.57 -20.21 15.79
C ILE A 46 -17.70 -21.17 16.23
N ALA A 47 -18.40 -20.83 17.31
CA ALA A 47 -19.54 -21.66 17.81
C ALA A 47 -20.71 -21.69 16.81
N ASP A 48 -20.98 -20.55 16.16
CA ASP A 48 -22.04 -20.40 15.17
C ASP A 48 -21.74 -21.11 13.83
N ALA A 49 -20.47 -21.43 13.57
CA ALA A 49 -20.04 -22.03 12.31
C ALA A 49 -20.30 -23.55 12.30
N THR A 50 -21.06 -24.04 11.32
CA THR A 50 -21.42 -25.45 11.15
C THR A 50 -20.41 -26.26 10.34
N GLY A 51 -19.59 -25.60 9.54
CA GLY A 51 -18.55 -26.22 8.72
C GLY A 51 -17.13 -25.88 9.22
N ARG A 52 -16.17 -25.97 8.29
CA ARG A 52 -14.78 -25.58 8.50
C ARG A 52 -14.69 -24.07 8.72
N VAL A 53 -13.82 -23.65 9.62
CA VAL A 53 -13.57 -22.22 9.88
C VAL A 53 -12.17 -21.87 9.44
N ALA A 54 -12.02 -20.85 8.61
CA ALA A 54 -10.73 -20.25 8.29
C ALA A 54 -10.67 -18.82 8.82
N ILE A 55 -9.62 -18.48 9.56
CA ILE A 55 -9.48 -17.17 10.21
C ILE A 55 -8.22 -16.49 9.70
N THR A 56 -8.36 -15.29 9.13
CA THR A 56 -7.19 -14.49 8.77
C THR A 56 -6.79 -13.56 9.91
N CYS A 57 -5.49 -13.49 10.21
CA CYS A 57 -4.93 -12.51 11.13
C CYS A 57 -3.53 -12.07 10.70
N PHE A 58 -3.05 -10.95 11.26
CA PHE A 58 -1.67 -10.52 11.06
C PHE A 58 -0.71 -11.50 11.75
N ALA A 59 0.30 -11.96 11.03
CA ALA A 59 1.28 -12.91 11.57
C ALA A 59 2.07 -12.35 12.77
N SER A 60 2.22 -11.03 12.85
CA SER A 60 2.88 -10.35 13.97
C SER A 60 2.01 -10.23 15.23
N ASN A 61 0.70 -10.49 15.13
CA ASN A 61 -0.19 -10.39 16.29
C ASN A 61 -0.24 -11.72 17.04
N VAL A 62 0.79 -11.97 17.85
CA VAL A 62 0.94 -13.18 18.66
C VAL A 62 -0.22 -13.37 19.64
N ALA A 63 -0.74 -12.28 20.22
CA ALA A 63 -1.88 -12.33 21.13
C ALA A 63 -3.17 -12.81 20.42
N ARG A 64 -3.38 -12.38 19.16
CA ARG A 64 -4.51 -12.81 18.35
C ARG A 64 -4.41 -14.30 17.99
N ILE A 65 -3.21 -14.79 17.68
CA ILE A 65 -2.97 -16.21 17.42
C ILE A 65 -3.36 -17.03 18.66
N ASP A 66 -2.93 -16.61 19.85
CA ASP A 66 -3.29 -17.23 21.12
C ASP A 66 -4.81 -17.20 21.34
N SER A 67 -5.45 -16.05 21.13
CA SER A 67 -6.91 -15.89 21.26
C SER A 67 -7.67 -16.81 20.32
N ILE A 68 -7.26 -16.93 19.05
CA ILE A 68 -7.88 -17.85 18.08
C ILE A 68 -7.72 -19.30 18.52
N CYS A 69 -6.52 -19.71 18.93
CA CYS A 69 -6.28 -21.09 19.38
C CYS A 69 -7.11 -21.44 20.63
N LYS A 70 -7.22 -20.52 21.58
CA LYS A 70 -8.05 -20.69 22.77
C LYS A 70 -9.55 -20.72 22.44
N ALA A 71 -10.00 -19.89 21.50
CA ALA A 71 -11.37 -19.87 21.03
C ALA A 71 -11.74 -21.17 20.29
N ALA A 72 -10.84 -21.69 19.44
CA ALA A 72 -11.02 -22.98 18.78
C ALA A 72 -11.12 -24.14 19.79
N LYS A 73 -10.19 -24.19 20.75
CA LYS A 73 -10.20 -25.19 21.82
C LYS A 73 -11.48 -25.15 22.66
N ALA A 74 -11.98 -23.96 22.99
CA ALA A 74 -13.24 -23.79 23.73
C ALA A 74 -14.44 -24.35 22.97
N ASN A 75 -14.38 -24.42 21.65
CA ASN A 75 -15.39 -25.00 20.76
C ASN A 75 -15.08 -26.46 20.36
N GLY A 76 -14.12 -27.12 21.00
CA GLY A 76 -13.74 -28.50 20.70
C GLY A 76 -13.08 -28.69 19.33
N ARG A 77 -12.58 -27.64 18.71
CA ARG A 77 -11.97 -27.69 17.38
C ARG A 77 -10.45 -27.71 17.46
N SER A 78 -9.83 -28.53 16.64
CA SER A 78 -8.38 -28.54 16.41
C SER A 78 -7.94 -27.31 15.60
N VAL A 79 -6.64 -26.98 15.61
CA VAL A 79 -6.10 -25.80 14.91
C VAL A 79 -5.01 -26.20 13.95
N ALA A 80 -5.08 -25.72 12.72
CA ALA A 80 -4.01 -25.76 11.74
C ALA A 80 -3.51 -24.34 11.41
N ILE A 81 -2.20 -24.18 11.22
CA ILE A 81 -1.57 -22.92 10.86
C ILE A 81 -1.09 -22.98 9.41
N VAL A 82 -1.58 -22.06 8.58
CA VAL A 82 -1.32 -22.02 7.15
C VAL A 82 -0.64 -20.72 6.75
N GLY A 83 0.60 -20.84 6.31
CA GLY A 83 1.40 -19.72 5.86
C GLY A 83 2.73 -19.57 6.61
N ARG A 84 3.80 -19.38 5.83
CA ARG A 84 5.19 -19.32 6.34
C ARG A 84 5.43 -18.24 7.39
N ALA A 85 4.78 -17.07 7.23
CA ALA A 85 4.94 -15.95 8.15
C ALA A 85 4.37 -16.27 9.54
N LEU A 86 3.19 -16.91 9.59
CA LEU A 86 2.57 -17.34 10.86
C LEU A 86 3.44 -18.40 11.57
N ASN A 87 3.86 -19.44 10.85
CA ASN A 87 4.73 -20.48 11.41
C ASN A 87 6.02 -19.90 11.99
N ARG A 88 6.66 -18.95 11.28
CA ARG A 88 7.85 -18.27 11.77
C ARG A 88 7.59 -17.42 13.01
N ALA A 89 6.47 -16.68 13.03
CA ALA A 89 6.09 -15.87 14.19
C ALA A 89 5.81 -16.73 15.42
N ILE A 90 5.13 -17.87 15.25
CA ILE A 90 4.86 -18.83 16.33
C ILE A 90 6.17 -19.44 16.86
N SER A 91 7.08 -19.84 15.97
CA SER A 91 8.39 -20.37 16.40
C SER A 91 9.17 -19.35 17.22
N ALA A 92 9.29 -18.12 16.74
CA ALA A 92 9.96 -17.05 17.45
C ALA A 92 9.29 -16.71 18.79
N ALA A 93 7.96 -16.68 18.82
CA ALA A 93 7.21 -16.44 20.05
C ALA A 93 7.46 -17.53 21.11
N ARG A 94 7.52 -18.81 20.70
CA ARG A 94 7.84 -19.93 21.59
C ARG A 94 9.26 -19.87 22.13
N GLU A 95 10.24 -19.49 21.33
CA GLU A 95 11.63 -19.33 21.76
C GLU A 95 11.79 -18.30 22.90
N VAL A 96 10.96 -17.27 22.93
CA VAL A 96 10.96 -16.24 23.98
C VAL A 96 9.90 -16.44 25.06
N GLY A 97 9.30 -17.66 25.13
CA GLY A 97 8.41 -18.07 26.21
C GLY A 97 6.93 -17.68 26.04
N TYR A 98 6.53 -17.12 24.88
CA TYR A 98 5.12 -16.94 24.54
C TYR A 98 4.53 -18.19 23.88
N LEU A 99 3.19 -18.30 23.88
CA LEU A 99 2.47 -19.40 23.22
C LEU A 99 2.87 -20.82 23.74
N ALA A 100 3.30 -20.91 25.00
CA ALA A 100 3.67 -22.19 25.60
C ALA A 100 2.48 -23.16 25.74
N ASP A 101 1.27 -22.60 25.94
CA ASP A 101 0.02 -23.34 26.16
C ASP A 101 -0.79 -23.57 24.87
N LEU A 102 -0.19 -23.36 23.70
CA LEU A 102 -0.89 -23.68 22.45
C LEU A 102 -1.20 -25.16 22.38
N PRO A 103 -2.40 -25.54 21.89
CA PRO A 103 -2.73 -26.93 21.59
C PRO A 103 -1.77 -27.50 20.53
N ASP A 104 -1.73 -28.82 20.43
CA ASP A 104 -1.05 -29.47 19.33
C ASP A 104 -1.69 -29.04 18.02
N LEU A 105 -0.84 -28.54 17.11
CA LEU A 105 -1.27 -28.03 15.82
C LEU A 105 -1.36 -29.16 14.80
N VAL A 106 -2.47 -29.18 14.06
CA VAL A 106 -2.66 -30.13 12.96
C VAL A 106 -1.73 -29.73 11.80
N PRO A 107 -0.94 -30.66 11.25
CA PRO A 107 -0.17 -30.38 10.03
C PRO A 107 -1.08 -29.95 8.87
N GLU A 108 -0.59 -29.03 8.06
CA GLU A 108 -1.39 -28.47 6.94
C GLU A 108 -1.91 -29.56 5.99
N GLY A 109 -1.12 -30.60 5.74
CA GLY A 109 -1.49 -31.73 4.88
C GLY A 109 -2.55 -32.67 5.47
N ASP A 110 -2.77 -32.61 6.78
CA ASP A 110 -3.72 -33.52 7.47
C ASP A 110 -5.08 -32.87 7.72
N VAL A 111 -5.25 -31.59 7.33
CA VAL A 111 -6.48 -30.82 7.56
C VAL A 111 -7.71 -31.49 6.95
N ASP A 112 -7.58 -32.08 5.75
CA ASP A 112 -8.68 -32.76 5.06
C ASP A 112 -9.00 -34.14 5.62
N LEU A 113 -8.18 -34.68 6.54
CA LEU A 113 -8.44 -35.93 7.26
C LEU A 113 -9.40 -35.74 8.43
N LEU A 114 -9.63 -34.52 8.88
CA LEU A 114 -10.50 -34.18 9.99
C LEU A 114 -11.90 -33.77 9.50
N PRO A 115 -12.97 -34.07 10.30
CA PRO A 115 -14.28 -33.54 10.03
C PRO A 115 -14.26 -32.01 9.90
N ARG A 116 -15.09 -31.50 8.99
CA ARG A 116 -15.06 -30.05 8.66
C ARG A 116 -15.43 -29.17 9.85
N ASP A 117 -16.32 -29.63 10.70
CA ASP A 117 -16.76 -28.93 11.92
C ASP A 117 -15.80 -29.04 13.09
N SER A 118 -14.74 -29.82 12.97
CA SER A 118 -13.75 -30.04 14.04
C SER A 118 -12.41 -29.30 13.85
N ILE A 119 -12.29 -28.43 12.83
CA ILE A 119 -11.03 -27.75 12.50
C ILE A 119 -11.21 -26.24 12.33
N VAL A 120 -10.26 -25.49 12.85
CA VAL A 120 -10.04 -24.06 12.59
C VAL A 120 -8.69 -23.89 11.90
N ILE A 121 -8.67 -23.19 10.79
CA ILE A 121 -7.48 -22.87 10.02
C ILE A 121 -7.10 -21.41 10.26
N VAL A 122 -5.93 -21.15 10.82
CA VAL A 122 -5.39 -19.78 10.94
C VAL A 122 -4.48 -19.52 9.76
N CYS A 123 -4.75 -18.50 8.97
CA CYS A 123 -4.00 -18.25 7.74
C CYS A 123 -3.66 -16.78 7.51
N THR A 124 -2.67 -16.54 6.64
CA THR A 124 -2.30 -15.20 6.16
C THR A 124 -3.25 -14.73 5.07
N GLY A 125 -3.31 -13.41 4.82
CA GLY A 125 -4.07 -12.83 3.72
C GLY A 125 -5.14 -11.84 4.16
N THR A 126 -4.89 -11.12 5.25
CA THR A 126 -5.82 -10.14 5.82
C THR A 126 -6.08 -8.95 4.91
N GLN A 127 -5.14 -8.60 4.02
CA GLN A 127 -5.17 -7.39 3.19
C GLN A 127 -5.33 -7.71 1.70
N GLY A 128 -5.79 -8.93 1.38
CA GLY A 128 -6.03 -9.34 -0.01
C GLY A 128 -4.74 -9.56 -0.81
N GLU A 129 -3.62 -9.83 -0.14
CA GLU A 129 -2.33 -10.08 -0.78
C GLU A 129 -2.42 -11.30 -1.72
N PRO A 130 -2.09 -11.17 -3.02
CA PRO A 130 -2.35 -12.21 -4.02
C PRO A 130 -1.64 -13.55 -3.76
N ARG A 131 -0.51 -13.52 -3.03
CA ARG A 131 0.31 -14.71 -2.72
C ARG A 131 0.04 -15.27 -1.33
N ALA A 132 -0.84 -14.66 -0.55
CA ALA A 132 -1.20 -15.14 0.77
C ALA A 132 -2.10 -16.39 0.71
N ALA A 133 -2.15 -17.13 1.82
CA ALA A 133 -2.92 -18.36 1.89
C ALA A 133 -4.41 -18.13 1.59
N MET A 134 -5.05 -17.12 2.22
CA MET A 134 -6.48 -16.84 2.01
C MET A 134 -6.81 -16.52 0.53
N ALA A 135 -5.99 -15.77 -0.19
CA ALA A 135 -6.25 -15.48 -1.59
C ALA A 135 -6.22 -16.76 -2.45
N ARG A 136 -5.28 -17.68 -2.17
CA ARG A 136 -5.19 -18.96 -2.86
C ARG A 136 -6.35 -19.90 -2.48
N ILE A 137 -6.75 -19.92 -1.22
CA ILE A 137 -7.90 -20.69 -0.73
C ILE A 137 -9.19 -20.18 -1.37
N ALA A 138 -9.41 -18.88 -1.43
CA ALA A 138 -10.56 -18.25 -2.06
C ALA A 138 -10.67 -18.58 -3.55
N ALA A 139 -9.51 -18.61 -4.23
CA ALA A 139 -9.41 -18.98 -5.65
C ALA A 139 -9.46 -20.52 -5.90
N ALA A 140 -9.63 -21.34 -4.88
CA ALA A 140 -9.51 -22.81 -4.94
C ALA A 140 -8.17 -23.30 -5.55
N ALA A 141 -7.09 -22.55 -5.29
CA ALA A 141 -5.75 -22.80 -5.82
C ALA A 141 -4.72 -23.10 -4.72
N HIS A 142 -5.17 -23.38 -3.49
CA HIS A 142 -4.29 -23.81 -2.41
C HIS A 142 -4.09 -25.34 -2.48
N GLU A 143 -2.86 -25.80 -2.29
CA GLU A 143 -2.49 -27.21 -2.48
C GLU A 143 -3.14 -28.15 -1.47
N SER A 144 -3.25 -27.71 -0.21
CA SER A 144 -3.64 -28.56 0.92
C SER A 144 -4.96 -28.15 1.58
N ILE A 145 -5.48 -26.96 1.27
CA ILE A 145 -6.65 -26.43 1.97
C ILE A 145 -7.76 -26.12 0.98
N SER A 146 -8.93 -26.72 1.23
CA SER A 146 -10.16 -26.45 0.50
C SER A 146 -11.27 -25.94 1.43
N LEU A 147 -12.04 -24.97 0.95
CA LEU A 147 -13.29 -24.53 1.54
C LEU A 147 -14.47 -24.92 0.64
N GLU A 148 -15.62 -25.20 1.23
CA GLU A 148 -16.84 -25.61 0.54
C GLU A 148 -18.02 -24.74 0.95
N THR A 149 -19.13 -24.89 0.25
CA THR A 149 -20.40 -24.22 0.61
C THR A 149 -20.77 -24.50 2.06
N GLY A 150 -21.05 -23.45 2.83
CA GLY A 150 -21.38 -23.51 4.24
C GLY A 150 -20.20 -23.42 5.21
N ASP A 151 -18.96 -23.43 4.72
CA ASP A 151 -17.80 -23.09 5.54
C ASP A 151 -17.80 -21.59 5.89
N THR A 152 -17.01 -21.21 6.89
CA THR A 152 -16.94 -19.84 7.39
C THR A 152 -15.53 -19.29 7.27
N VAL A 153 -15.41 -18.06 6.78
CA VAL A 153 -14.15 -17.28 6.81
C VAL A 153 -14.34 -16.08 7.73
N ILE A 154 -13.46 -15.94 8.71
CA ILE A 154 -13.44 -14.82 9.65
C ILE A 154 -12.23 -13.92 9.34
N TYR A 155 -12.48 -12.64 9.04
CA TYR A 155 -11.44 -11.63 8.91
C TYR A 155 -11.18 -11.00 10.28
N SER A 156 -10.20 -11.54 11.01
CA SER A 156 -9.79 -11.03 12.32
C SER A 156 -8.74 -9.92 12.16
N SER A 157 -9.09 -8.93 11.35
CA SER A 157 -8.25 -7.77 11.02
C SER A 157 -9.10 -6.62 10.51
N ARG A 158 -8.60 -5.40 10.70
CA ARG A 158 -9.19 -4.22 10.08
C ARG A 158 -8.64 -4.02 8.67
N GLN A 159 -9.47 -3.50 7.80
CA GLN A 159 -9.08 -3.09 6.46
C GLN A 159 -8.13 -1.88 6.54
N ILE A 160 -6.94 -1.99 5.94
CA ILE A 160 -5.99 -0.89 5.84
C ILE A 160 -6.38 -0.04 4.61
N PRO A 161 -6.47 1.30 4.75
CA PRO A 161 -6.76 2.18 3.63
C PRO A 161 -5.82 1.96 2.43
N GLY A 162 -6.40 1.81 1.25
CA GLY A 162 -5.70 1.49 0.00
C GLY A 162 -5.72 0.01 -0.39
N ASN A 163 -6.16 -0.89 0.49
CA ASN A 163 -6.28 -2.33 0.20
C ASN A 163 -7.74 -2.76 -0.07
N GLU A 164 -8.68 -1.82 -0.10
CA GLU A 164 -10.12 -2.07 -0.20
C GLU A 164 -10.46 -2.99 -1.38
N ASN A 165 -9.97 -2.65 -2.56
CA ASN A 165 -10.23 -3.41 -3.78
C ASN A 165 -9.60 -4.82 -3.76
N ALA A 166 -8.44 -4.97 -3.12
CA ALA A 166 -7.77 -6.25 -3.00
C ALA A 166 -8.52 -7.18 -2.05
N ILE A 167 -8.96 -6.66 -0.89
CA ILE A 167 -9.76 -7.38 0.10
C ILE A 167 -11.11 -7.77 -0.51
N ALA A 168 -11.83 -6.81 -1.10
CA ALA A 168 -13.14 -7.04 -1.71
C ALA A 168 -13.07 -8.14 -2.78
N ARG A 169 -12.04 -8.17 -3.60
CA ARG A 169 -11.84 -9.23 -4.62
C ARG A 169 -11.76 -10.63 -3.99
N VAL A 170 -11.04 -10.78 -2.87
CA VAL A 170 -10.93 -12.07 -2.17
C VAL A 170 -12.26 -12.44 -1.53
N GLN A 171 -12.93 -11.49 -0.88
CA GLN A 171 -14.24 -11.68 -0.28
C GLN A 171 -15.30 -12.08 -1.32
N ASP A 172 -15.33 -11.43 -2.48
CA ASP A 172 -16.23 -11.78 -3.59
C ASP A 172 -16.01 -13.21 -4.09
N MET A 173 -14.77 -13.68 -4.17
CA MET A 173 -14.50 -15.09 -4.53
C MET A 173 -15.08 -16.06 -3.51
N LEU A 174 -15.00 -15.76 -2.21
CA LEU A 174 -15.57 -16.58 -1.14
C LEU A 174 -17.09 -16.57 -1.18
N ILE A 175 -17.72 -15.40 -1.30
CA ILE A 175 -19.18 -15.24 -1.35
C ILE A 175 -19.79 -15.97 -2.54
N ARG A 176 -19.16 -15.88 -3.74
CA ARG A 176 -19.62 -16.62 -4.95
C ARG A 176 -19.60 -18.14 -4.76
N ARG A 177 -18.73 -18.65 -3.88
CA ARG A 177 -18.68 -20.05 -3.48
C ARG A 177 -19.62 -20.40 -2.32
N LYS A 178 -20.48 -19.45 -1.90
CA LYS A 178 -21.41 -19.60 -0.77
C LYS A 178 -20.72 -19.93 0.56
N ILE A 179 -19.54 -19.33 0.76
CA ILE A 179 -18.80 -19.39 2.01
C ILE A 179 -19.26 -18.22 2.86
N HIS A 180 -19.58 -18.47 4.14
CA HIS A 180 -19.98 -17.43 5.08
C HIS A 180 -18.80 -16.54 5.42
N LEU A 181 -19.01 -15.21 5.36
CA LEU A 181 -18.01 -14.23 5.69
C LEU A 181 -18.37 -13.52 6.99
N VAL A 182 -17.41 -13.40 7.90
CA VAL A 182 -17.54 -12.64 9.15
C VAL A 182 -16.38 -11.65 9.21
N THR A 183 -16.71 -10.38 9.40
CA THR A 183 -15.76 -9.26 9.50
C THR A 183 -15.88 -8.54 10.85
N ASP A 184 -15.06 -7.55 11.12
CA ASP A 184 -15.15 -6.67 12.28
C ASP A 184 -16.41 -5.77 12.29
N GLN A 185 -17.16 -5.75 11.19
CA GLN A 185 -18.46 -5.07 11.09
C GLN A 185 -19.62 -5.98 11.51
N ASP A 186 -19.45 -7.29 11.38
CA ASP A 186 -20.50 -8.29 11.69
C ASP A 186 -20.43 -8.77 13.15
N ALA A 187 -19.21 -8.88 13.68
CA ALA A 187 -18.96 -9.35 15.05
C ALA A 187 -17.65 -8.76 15.60
N PRO A 188 -17.46 -8.68 16.93
CA PRO A 188 -16.26 -8.15 17.55
C PRO A 188 -15.07 -9.13 17.45
N VAL A 189 -14.76 -9.56 16.23
CA VAL A 189 -13.66 -10.52 15.94
C VAL A 189 -12.28 -9.86 15.83
N HIS A 190 -12.25 -8.53 15.90
CA HIS A 190 -11.02 -7.74 15.82
C HIS A 190 -11.09 -6.51 16.74
N VAL A 191 -9.95 -6.14 17.30
CA VAL A 191 -9.75 -4.86 17.98
C VAL A 191 -8.51 -4.18 17.42
N SER A 192 -8.56 -2.86 17.33
CA SER A 192 -7.42 -2.08 16.84
C SER A 192 -6.26 -2.12 17.85
N GLY A 193 -5.03 -2.19 17.35
CA GLY A 193 -3.83 -1.99 18.17
C GLY A 193 -3.49 -0.52 18.43
N HIS A 194 -4.24 0.41 17.81
CA HIS A 194 -4.02 1.85 17.95
C HIS A 194 -5.01 2.45 18.94
N PRO A 195 -4.57 3.32 19.86
CA PRO A 195 -5.44 3.91 20.88
C PRO A 195 -6.46 4.87 20.25
N SER A 196 -7.70 4.85 20.74
CA SER A 196 -8.74 5.83 20.46
C SER A 196 -8.61 7.06 21.36
N ARG A 197 -9.41 8.10 21.10
CA ARG A 197 -9.34 9.37 21.83
C ARG A 197 -9.40 9.22 23.37
N GLY A 198 -10.29 8.37 23.86
CA GLY A 198 -10.43 8.15 25.31
C GLY A 198 -9.17 7.59 25.96
N GLU A 199 -8.48 6.67 25.29
CA GLU A 199 -7.22 6.09 25.76
C GLU A 199 -6.06 7.09 25.66
N MET A 200 -6.04 7.92 24.60
CA MET A 200 -5.08 9.02 24.48
C MET A 200 -5.24 10.04 25.61
N ILE A 201 -6.48 10.43 25.94
CA ILE A 201 -6.78 11.33 27.06
C ILE A 201 -6.28 10.74 28.37
N GLU A 202 -6.55 9.46 28.62
CA GLU A 202 -6.07 8.75 29.81
C GLU A 202 -4.54 8.74 29.88
N MET A 203 -3.87 8.46 28.76
CA MET A 203 -2.41 8.49 28.69
C MET A 203 -1.87 9.88 29.00
N TYR A 204 -2.44 10.93 28.43
CA TYR A 204 -2.05 12.32 28.76
C TYR A 204 -2.29 12.65 30.23
N GLY A 205 -3.39 12.17 30.83
CA GLY A 205 -3.70 12.35 32.26
C GLY A 205 -2.70 11.64 33.16
N LEU A 206 -2.24 10.45 32.80
CA LEU A 206 -1.25 9.68 33.55
C LEU A 206 0.17 10.27 33.42
N ILE A 207 0.59 10.57 32.20
CA ILE A 207 1.98 10.95 31.87
C ILE A 207 2.25 12.44 32.09
N ARG A 208 1.27 13.31 31.79
CA ARG A 208 1.38 14.77 31.89
C ARG A 208 2.63 15.36 31.23
N PRO A 209 2.88 15.07 29.95
CA PRO A 209 4.09 15.52 29.27
C PRO A 209 4.10 17.05 29.08
N LYS A 210 5.29 17.65 29.03
CA LYS A 210 5.44 19.07 28.65
C LYS A 210 5.25 19.29 27.16
N ILE A 211 5.63 18.30 26.34
CA ILE A 211 5.62 18.36 24.87
C ILE A 211 4.87 17.13 24.34
N ALA A 212 3.92 17.36 23.43
CA ALA A 212 3.32 16.29 22.62
C ALA A 212 3.93 16.27 21.21
N ILE A 213 4.24 15.08 20.72
CA ILE A 213 4.74 14.86 19.35
C ILE A 213 3.87 13.79 18.71
N PRO A 214 2.77 14.18 18.05
CA PRO A 214 1.93 13.26 17.29
C PRO A 214 2.70 12.63 16.14
N VAL A 215 2.68 11.31 16.04
CA VAL A 215 3.32 10.54 14.94
C VAL A 215 2.37 9.49 14.41
N HIS A 216 2.75 8.80 13.33
CA HIS A 216 2.02 7.65 12.80
C HIS A 216 0.59 7.97 12.38
N GLY A 217 0.46 8.68 11.27
CA GLY A 217 -0.82 9.03 10.67
C GLY A 217 -0.65 9.99 9.49
N THR A 218 -1.76 10.32 8.85
CA THR A 218 -1.79 11.40 7.85
C THR A 218 -1.87 12.75 8.56
N ALA A 219 -1.61 13.84 7.84
CA ALA A 219 -1.67 15.20 8.41
C ALA A 219 -2.95 15.47 9.22
N ARG A 220 -4.12 15.01 8.76
CA ARG A 220 -5.39 15.16 9.49
C ARG A 220 -5.40 14.44 10.84
N HIS A 221 -4.78 13.25 10.92
CA HIS A 221 -4.67 12.50 12.17
C HIS A 221 -3.73 13.20 13.15
N LEU A 222 -2.58 13.69 12.66
CA LEU A 222 -1.62 14.44 13.46
C LEU A 222 -2.23 15.73 14.01
N LEU A 223 -2.99 16.47 13.18
CA LEU A 223 -3.69 17.68 13.60
C LEU A 223 -4.78 17.39 14.64
N ALA A 224 -5.55 16.31 14.45
CA ALA A 224 -6.56 15.91 15.44
C ALA A 224 -5.93 15.51 16.78
N HIS A 225 -4.79 14.81 16.75
CA HIS A 225 -4.04 14.44 17.94
C HIS A 225 -3.44 15.67 18.63
N ALA A 226 -2.92 16.64 17.86
CA ALA A 226 -2.42 17.91 18.41
C ALA A 226 -3.52 18.67 19.16
N ALA A 227 -4.70 18.83 18.53
CA ALA A 227 -5.85 19.46 19.17
C ALA A 227 -6.31 18.71 20.43
N LEU A 228 -6.18 17.37 20.44
CA LEU A 228 -6.45 16.56 21.62
C LEU A 228 -5.43 16.85 22.75
N ALA A 229 -4.13 16.88 22.41
CA ALA A 229 -3.08 17.19 23.37
C ALA A 229 -3.26 18.59 24.00
N ASP A 230 -3.62 19.58 23.17
CA ASP A 230 -3.93 20.93 23.64
C ASP A 230 -5.13 20.93 24.61
N SER A 231 -6.18 20.15 24.32
CA SER A 231 -7.33 19.97 25.22
C SER A 231 -6.97 19.29 26.54
N CYS A 232 -5.91 18.48 26.55
CA CYS A 232 -5.33 17.85 27.74
C CYS A 232 -4.30 18.75 28.43
N GLN A 233 -4.23 20.04 28.08
CA GLN A 233 -3.35 21.05 28.68
C GLN A 233 -1.85 20.78 28.53
N VAL A 234 -1.43 20.09 27.46
CA VAL A 234 -0.01 19.95 27.12
C VAL A 234 0.53 21.30 26.68
N SER A 235 1.66 21.72 27.27
CA SER A 235 2.17 23.09 27.12
C SER A 235 2.66 23.39 25.69
N GLN A 236 3.12 22.39 24.95
CA GLN A 236 3.64 22.52 23.59
C GLN A 236 3.33 21.27 22.75
N THR A 237 2.87 21.49 21.51
CA THR A 237 2.72 20.41 20.53
C THR A 237 3.64 20.67 19.34
N ILE A 238 4.42 19.67 18.92
CA ILE A 238 5.29 19.72 17.76
C ILE A 238 4.75 18.73 16.72
N LEU A 239 4.36 19.23 15.56
CA LEU A 239 3.87 18.42 14.42
C LEU A 239 5.03 18.09 13.50
N PRO A 240 5.51 16.84 13.47
CA PRO A 240 6.61 16.45 12.60
C PRO A 240 6.13 16.02 11.22
N ASP A 241 6.91 16.39 10.21
CA ASP A 241 6.94 15.68 8.93
C ASP A 241 8.07 14.63 8.92
N ASN A 242 8.02 13.69 7.97
CA ASN A 242 9.11 12.73 7.82
C ASN A 242 10.44 13.45 7.56
N GLY A 243 11.47 13.05 8.30
CA GLY A 243 12.84 13.60 8.17
C GLY A 243 13.14 14.82 9.01
N VAL A 244 12.18 15.38 9.72
CA VAL A 244 12.49 16.51 10.63
C VAL A 244 13.34 16.04 11.80
N VAL A 245 14.30 16.84 12.19
CA VAL A 245 15.10 16.68 13.41
C VAL A 245 14.53 17.60 14.47
N ILE A 246 14.04 17.01 15.57
CA ILE A 246 13.42 17.75 16.67
C ILE A 246 14.43 17.82 17.82
N ARG A 247 14.72 19.04 18.27
CA ARG A 247 15.44 19.25 19.51
C ARG A 247 14.44 19.29 20.67
N LEU A 248 14.67 18.47 21.70
CA LEU A 248 13.84 18.37 22.91
C LEU A 248 14.48 19.08 24.12
N ASN A 249 15.25 20.12 23.90
CA ASN A 249 15.96 20.79 24.99
C ASN A 249 15.13 21.95 25.58
N GLY A 250 14.41 21.65 26.66
CA GLY A 250 13.74 22.63 27.51
C GLY A 250 12.86 23.62 26.71
N ASP A 251 12.93 24.89 27.08
CA ASP A 251 12.12 25.96 26.47
C ASP A 251 12.42 26.25 24.98
N ARG A 252 13.38 25.56 24.40
CA ARG A 252 13.77 25.67 22.99
C ARG A 252 13.46 24.42 22.16
N ALA A 253 12.52 23.62 22.61
CA ALA A 253 12.07 22.47 21.86
C ALA A 253 11.46 22.90 20.51
N GLY A 254 11.79 22.19 19.43
CA GLY A 254 11.28 22.51 18.09
C GLY A 254 12.06 21.83 16.99
N ILE A 255 11.59 21.99 15.75
CA ILE A 255 12.25 21.50 14.55
C ILE A 255 13.50 22.34 14.30
N ILE A 256 14.65 21.70 14.17
CA ILE A 256 15.97 22.37 13.99
C ILE A 256 16.65 22.02 12.69
N ASP A 257 16.30 20.90 12.05
CA ASP A 257 16.95 20.44 10.83
C ASP A 257 16.06 19.42 10.11
N HIS A 258 16.47 19.01 8.91
CA HIS A 258 15.81 18.00 8.10
C HIS A 258 16.85 17.04 7.52
N VAL A 259 16.57 15.74 7.61
CA VAL A 259 17.32 14.72 6.89
C VAL A 259 16.56 14.30 5.64
N HIS A 260 17.29 13.84 4.63
CA HIS A 260 16.67 13.35 3.40
C HIS A 260 15.73 12.20 3.67
N THR A 261 14.52 12.27 3.11
CA THR A 261 13.50 11.22 3.19
C THR A 261 12.90 11.00 1.81
N GLY A 262 12.36 9.80 1.58
CA GLY A 262 11.69 9.47 0.33
C GLY A 262 11.29 8.01 0.30
N ALA A 263 10.48 7.66 -0.69
CA ALA A 263 10.13 6.27 -0.96
C ALA A 263 11.13 5.67 -1.93
N LEU A 264 11.68 4.52 -1.55
CA LEU A 264 12.60 3.74 -2.39
C LEU A 264 11.86 2.51 -2.95
N THR A 265 12.20 2.12 -4.15
CA THR A 265 11.74 0.86 -4.75
C THR A 265 12.92 -0.02 -5.12
N ALA A 266 12.76 -1.33 -4.98
CA ALA A 266 13.75 -2.30 -5.42
C ALA A 266 13.44 -2.76 -6.84
N GLU A 267 14.41 -2.64 -7.73
CA GLU A 267 14.31 -3.10 -9.10
C GLU A 267 15.57 -3.88 -9.50
N LYS A 268 15.39 -5.17 -9.81
CA LYS A 268 16.48 -6.06 -10.26
C LYS A 268 17.76 -5.95 -9.41
N GLY A 269 17.59 -5.84 -8.07
CA GLY A 269 18.71 -5.73 -7.13
C GLY A 269 19.23 -4.31 -6.88
N ASN A 270 18.71 -3.30 -7.57
CA ASN A 270 19.04 -1.90 -7.34
C ASN A 270 17.96 -1.23 -6.49
N ILE A 271 18.37 -0.33 -5.61
CA ILE A 271 17.46 0.53 -4.85
C ILE A 271 17.38 1.88 -5.58
N ILE A 272 16.18 2.28 -5.95
CA ILE A 272 15.92 3.48 -6.75
C ILE A 272 14.88 4.34 -6.03
N GLU A 273 15.07 5.65 -6.04
CA GLU A 273 14.07 6.57 -5.54
C GLU A 273 12.79 6.49 -6.39
N LEU A 274 11.63 6.35 -5.72
CA LEU A 274 10.34 6.26 -6.40
C LEU A 274 10.02 7.50 -7.24
N GLN A 275 10.65 8.63 -6.91
CA GLN A 275 10.52 9.90 -7.62
C GLN A 275 11.66 10.17 -8.61
N ALA A 276 12.58 9.25 -8.83
CA ALA A 276 13.62 9.37 -9.83
C ALA A 276 13.03 9.65 -11.24
N ASP A 277 13.76 10.36 -12.07
CA ASP A 277 13.33 10.72 -13.43
C ASP A 277 12.90 9.50 -14.26
N MET A 278 13.64 8.42 -14.14
CA MET A 278 13.32 7.15 -14.78
C MET A 278 11.93 6.63 -14.37
N MET A 279 11.59 6.69 -13.08
CA MET A 279 10.29 6.24 -12.58
C MET A 279 9.15 7.18 -13.00
N ARG A 280 9.44 8.50 -13.07
CA ARG A 280 8.49 9.48 -13.63
C ARG A 280 8.25 9.25 -15.12
N ALA A 281 9.31 8.98 -15.87
CA ALA A 281 9.22 8.67 -17.30
C ALA A 281 8.38 7.41 -17.55
N ARG A 282 8.62 6.31 -16.81
CA ARG A 282 7.83 5.07 -16.92
C ARG A 282 6.35 5.30 -16.65
N ARG A 283 6.01 6.05 -15.60
CA ARG A 283 4.60 6.41 -15.31
C ARG A 283 3.98 7.21 -16.44
N ARG A 284 4.73 8.17 -17.01
CA ARG A 284 4.24 8.95 -18.17
C ARG A 284 4.04 8.07 -19.40
N MET A 285 4.94 7.13 -19.68
CA MET A 285 4.79 6.15 -20.77
C MET A 285 3.53 5.32 -20.58
N LEU A 286 3.28 4.81 -19.37
CA LEU A 286 2.12 3.96 -19.06
C LEU A 286 0.79 4.66 -19.37
N TRP A 287 0.67 5.94 -19.05
CA TRP A 287 -0.60 6.67 -19.18
C TRP A 287 -0.74 7.44 -20.48
N ASN A 288 0.36 7.80 -21.15
CA ASN A 288 0.32 8.68 -22.31
C ASN A 288 0.92 8.07 -23.57
N GLY A 289 1.54 6.91 -23.46
CA GLY A 289 2.26 6.30 -24.58
C GLY A 289 3.56 7.02 -24.96
N VAL A 290 4.17 6.55 -26.03
CA VAL A 290 5.42 7.05 -26.59
C VAL A 290 5.28 7.26 -28.10
N VAL A 291 5.88 8.30 -28.63
CA VAL A 291 6.01 8.57 -30.07
C VAL A 291 7.46 8.77 -30.39
N THR A 292 7.94 8.11 -31.42
CA THR A 292 9.26 8.34 -32.01
C THR A 292 9.06 8.98 -33.37
N ALA A 293 9.72 10.12 -33.62
CA ALA A 293 9.72 10.80 -34.90
C ALA A 293 11.17 10.87 -35.43
N SER A 294 11.41 10.33 -36.61
CA SER A 294 12.73 10.40 -37.26
C SER A 294 12.63 11.30 -38.49
N VAL A 295 13.48 12.32 -38.56
CA VAL A 295 13.55 13.27 -39.66
C VAL A 295 14.93 13.30 -40.27
N ILE A 296 14.99 13.28 -41.58
CA ILE A 296 16.23 13.36 -42.36
C ILE A 296 16.29 14.72 -43.05
N LEU A 297 17.27 15.53 -42.68
CA LEU A 297 17.46 16.89 -43.18
C LEU A 297 18.76 17.00 -43.95
N ASN A 298 18.78 17.79 -45.04
CA ASN A 298 20.03 18.19 -45.70
C ASN A 298 20.76 19.29 -44.92
N LYS A 299 21.92 19.68 -45.42
CA LYS A 299 22.77 20.78 -44.83
C LYS A 299 22.03 22.14 -44.77
N SER A 300 21.04 22.37 -45.61
CA SER A 300 20.23 23.58 -45.59
C SER A 300 19.07 23.54 -44.60
N GLY A 301 18.77 22.36 -44.04
CA GLY A 301 17.64 22.11 -43.14
C GLY A 301 16.33 21.77 -43.83
N ALA A 302 16.36 21.42 -45.12
CA ALA A 302 15.21 20.92 -45.85
C ALA A 302 15.03 19.39 -45.62
N LEU A 303 13.80 18.90 -45.55
CA LEU A 303 13.50 17.46 -45.47
C LEU A 303 13.97 16.76 -46.74
N CYS A 304 14.65 15.64 -46.56
CA CYS A 304 15.09 14.77 -47.66
C CYS A 304 14.07 13.64 -47.96
N THR A 305 13.24 13.32 -47.02
CA THR A 305 12.20 12.31 -47.13
C THR A 305 11.07 12.59 -46.14
N VAL A 306 9.94 11.90 -46.36
CA VAL A 306 8.79 11.94 -45.46
C VAL A 306 9.24 11.53 -44.04
N PRO A 307 8.84 12.27 -42.97
CA PRO A 307 9.15 11.91 -41.58
C PRO A 307 8.62 10.51 -41.22
N SER A 308 9.47 9.70 -40.61
CA SER A 308 9.05 8.40 -40.12
C SER A 308 8.54 8.52 -38.68
N ILE A 309 7.28 8.11 -38.47
CA ILE A 309 6.62 8.16 -37.16
C ILE A 309 6.34 6.75 -36.67
N ALA A 310 6.72 6.44 -35.44
CA ALA A 310 6.32 5.24 -34.73
C ALA A 310 5.66 5.60 -33.41
N GLN A 311 4.68 4.80 -33.00
CA GLN A 311 3.97 5.02 -31.74
C GLN A 311 3.79 3.71 -30.95
N SER A 312 3.65 3.83 -29.64
CA SER A 312 3.26 2.75 -28.74
C SER A 312 2.32 3.28 -27.66
N GLY A 313 1.16 2.62 -27.54
CA GLY A 313 0.21 2.90 -26.46
C GLY A 313 -0.67 4.14 -26.67
N LEU A 314 -0.89 4.59 -27.93
CA LEU A 314 -1.79 5.72 -28.21
C LEU A 314 -3.19 5.31 -28.64
N GLY A 315 -3.38 4.13 -29.23
CA GLY A 315 -4.66 3.65 -29.71
C GLY A 315 -4.58 2.21 -30.21
N ASP A 316 -5.69 1.70 -30.71
CA ASP A 316 -5.69 0.42 -31.42
C ASP A 316 -4.97 0.51 -32.79
N ALA A 317 -4.87 -0.60 -33.49
CA ALA A 317 -4.09 -0.66 -34.73
C ALA A 317 -4.60 0.31 -35.81
N ALA A 318 -5.92 0.51 -35.94
CA ALA A 318 -6.49 1.39 -36.94
C ALA A 318 -6.26 2.87 -36.60
N ALA A 319 -6.66 3.28 -35.39
CA ALA A 319 -6.45 4.64 -34.91
C ALA A 319 -4.96 5.02 -34.81
N GLY A 320 -4.09 4.04 -34.53
CA GLY A 320 -2.65 4.22 -34.53
C GLY A 320 -2.08 4.50 -35.92
N SER A 321 -2.60 3.85 -36.98
CA SER A 321 -2.22 4.11 -38.37
C SER A 321 -2.64 5.51 -38.82
N ASP A 322 -3.85 5.92 -38.49
CA ASP A 322 -4.36 7.26 -38.81
C ASP A 322 -3.53 8.34 -38.12
N TYR A 323 -3.16 8.09 -36.87
CA TYR A 323 -2.27 8.98 -36.12
C TYR A 323 -0.90 9.13 -36.78
N VAL A 324 -0.27 8.03 -37.21
CA VAL A 324 1.03 8.05 -37.84
C VAL A 324 1.00 8.93 -39.08
N SER A 325 -0.01 8.77 -39.93
CA SER A 325 -0.19 9.57 -41.15
C SER A 325 -0.40 11.05 -40.84
N ALA A 326 -1.29 11.38 -39.90
CA ALA A 326 -1.57 12.75 -39.50
C ALA A 326 -0.35 13.42 -38.83
N ALA A 327 0.39 12.69 -38.00
CA ALA A 327 1.58 13.19 -37.32
C ALA A 327 2.74 13.44 -38.30
N SER A 328 2.90 12.59 -39.32
CA SER A 328 3.89 12.79 -40.37
C SER A 328 3.67 14.11 -41.10
N ILE A 329 2.44 14.35 -41.56
CA ILE A 329 2.06 15.63 -42.24
C ILE A 329 2.29 16.82 -41.29
N ALA A 330 1.86 16.70 -40.04
CA ALA A 330 2.04 17.79 -39.06
C ALA A 330 3.51 18.12 -38.77
N VAL A 331 4.41 17.13 -38.85
CA VAL A 331 5.87 17.30 -38.72
C VAL A 331 6.46 17.98 -39.96
N GLU A 332 6.03 17.60 -41.17
CA GLU A 332 6.41 18.27 -42.41
C GLU A 332 6.07 19.76 -42.37
N ASP A 333 4.79 20.08 -42.11
CA ASP A 333 4.31 21.45 -41.99
C ASP A 333 5.09 22.24 -40.93
N ALA A 334 5.35 21.63 -39.75
CA ALA A 334 6.07 22.29 -38.67
C ALA A 334 7.53 22.65 -39.05
N ILE A 335 8.18 21.75 -39.78
CA ILE A 335 9.55 22.01 -40.27
C ILE A 335 9.53 23.05 -41.41
N GLU A 336 8.54 23.04 -42.31
CA GLU A 336 8.44 24.00 -43.39
C GLU A 336 8.19 25.44 -42.91
N ILE A 337 7.47 25.61 -41.82
CA ILE A 337 7.20 26.93 -41.24
C ILE A 337 8.44 27.49 -40.53
N LEU A 338 9.38 26.66 -40.09
CA LEU A 338 10.63 27.13 -39.46
C LEU A 338 11.45 28.00 -40.44
N GLY A 339 11.98 29.12 -39.94
CA GLY A 339 12.92 29.94 -40.68
C GLY A 339 14.24 29.19 -41.00
N LYS A 340 14.90 29.56 -42.10
CA LYS A 340 16.11 28.88 -42.59
C LYS A 340 17.23 28.70 -41.55
N THR A 341 17.41 29.65 -40.65
CA THR A 341 18.40 29.57 -39.58
C THR A 341 18.00 28.57 -38.52
N ALA A 342 16.72 28.55 -38.12
CA ALA A 342 16.18 27.62 -37.12
C ALA A 342 16.18 26.18 -37.61
N ARG A 343 15.95 25.92 -38.90
CA ARG A 343 16.03 24.57 -39.49
C ARG A 343 17.45 23.95 -39.42
N ARG A 344 18.48 24.77 -39.27
CA ARG A 344 19.87 24.31 -39.10
C ARG A 344 20.22 24.00 -37.65
N ASN A 345 19.37 24.36 -36.71
CA ASN A 345 19.56 24.11 -35.28
C ASN A 345 18.72 22.88 -34.85
N ASP A 346 19.38 21.82 -34.41
CA ASP A 346 18.73 20.56 -34.04
C ASP A 346 17.77 20.74 -32.86
N ALA A 347 18.10 21.56 -31.87
CA ALA A 347 17.19 21.80 -30.72
C ALA A 347 15.89 22.50 -31.17
N SER A 348 15.97 23.43 -32.14
CA SER A 348 14.77 24.08 -32.69
C SER A 348 13.92 23.11 -33.51
N VAL A 349 14.53 22.20 -34.25
CA VAL A 349 13.84 21.16 -35.00
C VAL A 349 13.19 20.13 -34.04
N GLU A 350 13.95 19.69 -33.03
CA GLU A 350 13.43 18.77 -32.01
C GLU A 350 12.21 19.32 -31.31
N ASP A 351 12.23 20.60 -30.93
CA ASP A 351 11.12 21.23 -30.22
C ASP A 351 9.85 21.27 -31.08
N VAL A 352 9.93 21.75 -32.33
CA VAL A 352 8.74 21.85 -33.20
C VAL A 352 8.20 20.49 -33.59
N VAL A 353 9.07 19.48 -33.85
CA VAL A 353 8.66 18.12 -34.13
C VAL A 353 7.95 17.50 -32.92
N SER A 354 8.55 17.65 -31.72
CA SER A 354 7.94 17.18 -30.48
C SER A 354 6.58 17.83 -30.23
N GLN A 355 6.43 19.13 -30.50
CA GLN A 355 5.16 19.83 -30.36
C GLN A 355 4.15 19.36 -31.39
N ALA A 356 4.55 19.13 -32.63
CA ALA A 356 3.66 18.68 -33.71
C ALA A 356 3.05 17.30 -33.37
N VAL A 357 3.88 16.29 -33.06
CA VAL A 357 3.39 14.95 -32.71
C VAL A 357 2.50 14.94 -31.47
N ARG A 358 2.82 15.73 -30.45
CA ARG A 358 1.99 15.85 -29.24
C ARG A 358 0.67 16.57 -29.50
N ARG A 359 0.64 17.56 -30.38
CA ARG A 359 -0.59 18.28 -30.79
C ARG A 359 -1.56 17.34 -31.47
N VAL A 360 -1.10 16.51 -32.41
CA VAL A 360 -1.92 15.50 -33.08
C VAL A 360 -2.42 14.45 -32.09
N ALA A 361 -1.56 13.92 -31.22
CA ALA A 361 -1.96 12.95 -30.19
C ALA A 361 -3.01 13.53 -29.22
N ARG A 362 -2.86 14.79 -28.85
CA ARG A 362 -3.84 15.46 -27.99
C ARG A 362 -5.18 15.65 -28.68
N SER A 363 -5.17 15.98 -29.98
CA SER A 363 -6.41 16.15 -30.76
C SER A 363 -7.15 14.84 -30.95
N MET A 364 -6.45 13.75 -31.23
CA MET A 364 -7.06 12.45 -31.57
C MET A 364 -7.43 11.63 -30.32
N PHE A 365 -6.58 11.64 -29.29
CA PHE A 365 -6.68 10.73 -28.14
C PHE A 365 -6.81 11.45 -26.79
N GLY A 366 -6.66 12.77 -26.73
CA GLY A 366 -6.55 13.51 -25.47
C GLY A 366 -5.25 13.28 -24.70
N LEU A 367 -4.28 12.54 -25.27
CA LEU A 367 -3.03 12.11 -24.63
C LEU A 367 -1.88 13.08 -24.90
N ARG A 368 -0.86 13.04 -24.01
CA ARG A 368 0.39 13.81 -24.16
C ARG A 368 1.59 12.86 -24.11
N PRO A 369 1.89 12.14 -25.21
CA PRO A 369 2.94 11.14 -25.23
C PRO A 369 4.32 11.70 -24.96
N ILE A 370 5.23 10.83 -24.53
CA ILE A 370 6.66 11.12 -24.57
C ILE A 370 7.05 11.10 -26.04
N ALA A 371 7.55 12.24 -26.54
CA ALA A 371 8.08 12.34 -27.89
C ALA A 371 9.61 12.17 -27.84
N GLN A 372 10.10 11.24 -28.67
CA GLN A 372 11.52 11.04 -28.97
C GLN A 372 11.75 11.46 -30.41
N VAL A 373 12.68 12.37 -30.63
CA VAL A 373 12.97 12.90 -31.98
C VAL A 373 14.38 12.51 -32.38
N HIS A 374 14.50 11.86 -33.51
CA HIS A 374 15.78 11.56 -34.12
C HIS A 374 15.98 12.47 -35.33
N ILE A 375 17.06 13.24 -35.34
CA ILE A 375 17.40 14.12 -36.43
C ILE A 375 18.68 13.58 -37.08
N MET A 376 18.61 13.29 -38.36
CA MET A 376 19.74 12.87 -39.16
C MET A 376 20.04 13.96 -40.22
N ARG A 377 21.30 14.35 -40.35
CA ARG A 377 21.71 15.30 -41.38
C ARG A 377 22.59 14.60 -42.40
N VAL A 378 22.17 14.70 -43.66
CA VAL A 378 22.85 14.05 -44.79
C VAL A 378 23.48 15.08 -45.70
N GLY A 379 24.63 14.75 -46.24
CA GLY A 379 25.29 15.48 -47.35
C GLY A 379 24.71 15.10 -48.72
N GLU A 380 24.99 15.91 -49.74
CA GLU A 380 24.55 15.57 -51.11
C GLU A 380 25.18 14.30 -51.65
N GLU A 381 26.30 13.85 -51.10
CA GLU A 381 27.00 12.62 -51.48
C GLU A 381 26.30 11.38 -50.89
N ASP A 382 25.67 11.50 -49.73
CA ASP A 382 25.00 10.41 -49.01
C ASP A 382 23.63 10.03 -49.61
N LEU A 383 23.06 10.91 -50.45
CA LEU A 383 21.77 10.68 -51.14
C LEU A 383 21.91 9.95 -52.48
N ARG A 384 23.12 9.69 -52.93
CA ARG A 384 23.41 9.07 -54.24
C ARG A 384 23.90 7.62 -54.12
N ALA A 385 24.07 7.10 -52.90
CA ALA A 385 24.40 5.72 -52.58
C ALA A 385 23.14 4.93 -52.27
#